data_07b76b1ee4c6eb638a11a6824929b1cb
#
_entry.id   07b76b1ee4c6eb638a11a6824929b1cb
#
_cell.length_a   1.000
_cell.length_b   1.000
_cell.length_c   1.000
_cell.angle_alpha   90.00
_cell.angle_beta   90.00
_cell.angle_gamma   90.00
#
_symmetry.space_group_name_H-M   'P 1'
#
loop_
_entity.id
_entity.type
_entity.pdbx_description
1 polymer ?
#
loop_
_entity_poly.entity_id
_entity_poly.type
_entity_poly.pdbx_seq_one_letter_code
_entity_poly.pdbx_strand_id
1 'polypeptide(L)'
;CFAPEWIEKYNGINEESSPKQMDLHEKNNIIYDAERCELELIDSVSGYVKDNSFMKQQDTGRILYFRGHSRLSYALLPSIKRSPGWQENENRMYQELIIRCASDFAQCQSHLDYLVEMQHYGLPTRLLDITENPLVALYFACCSNPEDVGEVIVLQTQIAAMKYAKSDTAAILAALPVFDASFRTKLYESC
;
A
#
# COMPACT_ATOMS: atom_id res chain seq x y z
N CYS A 1 12.32 10.14 -6.38
CA CYS A 1 12.49 9.10 -7.41
C CYS A 1 11.43 9.35 -8.47
N PHE A 2 11.85 9.63 -9.69
CA PHE A 2 10.92 9.80 -10.80
C PHE A 2 10.55 8.42 -11.34
N ALA A 3 9.26 8.14 -11.49
CA ALA A 3 8.82 6.96 -12.22
C ALA A 3 9.39 7.02 -13.64
N PRO A 4 9.97 5.95 -14.17
CA PRO A 4 10.48 5.96 -15.54
C PRO A 4 9.36 6.33 -16.53
N GLU A 5 9.63 7.24 -17.48
CA GLU A 5 8.65 7.75 -18.48
C GLU A 5 7.92 6.63 -19.23
N TRP A 6 8.54 5.46 -19.40
CA TRP A 6 7.91 4.33 -20.07
C TRP A 6 6.79 3.65 -19.24
N ILE A 7 6.70 3.89 -17.92
CA ILE A 7 5.59 3.39 -17.09
C ILE A 7 4.31 4.15 -17.41
N GLU A 8 4.41 5.42 -17.82
CA GLU A 8 3.26 6.27 -18.17
C GLU A 8 2.47 5.71 -19.36
N LYS A 9 3.12 4.97 -20.27
CA LYS A 9 2.43 4.33 -21.39
C LYS A 9 1.34 3.34 -20.95
N TYR A 10 1.44 2.80 -19.73
CA TYR A 10 0.46 1.88 -19.15
C TYR A 10 -0.65 2.60 -18.35
N ASN A 11 -0.52 3.91 -18.12
CA ASN A 11 -1.56 4.74 -17.49
C ASN A 11 -2.68 5.14 -18.47
N GLY A 12 -2.45 5.06 -19.76
CA GLY A 12 -3.27 5.71 -20.80
C GLY A 12 -4.60 5.03 -21.15
N ILE A 13 -5.21 4.24 -20.28
CA ILE A 13 -6.52 3.64 -20.54
C ILE A 13 -7.41 3.85 -19.32
N ASN A 14 -8.28 4.86 -19.43
CA ASN A 14 -9.39 5.26 -18.55
C ASN A 14 -9.12 6.36 -17.50
N GLU A 15 -9.08 7.61 -17.96
CA GLU A 15 -9.34 8.80 -17.14
C GLU A 15 -10.83 9.03 -16.81
N GLU A 16 -11.70 8.05 -16.93
CA GLU A 16 -13.14 8.23 -16.70
C GLU A 16 -13.69 7.56 -15.43
N SER A 17 -12.97 7.58 -14.33
CA SER A 17 -13.58 7.44 -13.02
C SER A 17 -12.69 8.04 -11.92
N SER A 18 -12.61 9.35 -11.87
CA SER A 18 -12.31 10.03 -10.60
C SER A 18 -13.34 9.57 -9.58
N PRO A 19 -12.93 9.02 -8.43
CA PRO A 19 -13.89 8.77 -7.37
C PRO A 19 -14.54 10.12 -7.04
N LYS A 20 -15.89 10.14 -7.10
CA LYS A 20 -16.69 11.32 -6.75
C LYS A 20 -16.18 11.85 -5.41
N GLN A 21 -15.89 13.15 -5.37
CA GLN A 21 -15.56 13.88 -4.17
C GLN A 21 -16.67 13.62 -3.15
N MET A 22 -16.37 12.77 -2.17
CA MET A 22 -17.31 12.39 -1.13
C MET A 22 -17.38 13.53 -0.11
N ASP A 23 -18.59 14.01 0.14
CA ASP A 23 -18.86 15.07 1.10
C ASP A 23 -18.42 14.64 2.52
N LEU A 24 -17.67 15.48 3.24
CA LEU A 24 -17.15 15.20 4.58
C LEU A 24 -18.28 14.83 5.58
N HIS A 25 -19.50 15.32 5.36
CA HIS A 25 -20.68 15.00 6.18
C HIS A 25 -21.21 13.56 5.98
N GLU A 26 -21.02 12.95 4.81
CA GLU A 26 -21.39 11.55 4.61
C GLU A 26 -20.36 10.59 5.20
N LYS A 27 -19.11 11.01 5.35
CA LYS A 27 -18.02 10.16 5.92
C LYS A 27 -18.16 9.88 7.41
N ASN A 28 -18.86 10.70 8.18
CA ASN A 28 -19.14 10.44 9.59
C ASN A 28 -20.02 9.19 9.84
N ASN A 29 -20.57 8.58 8.78
CA ASN A 29 -21.41 7.39 8.84
C ASN A 29 -20.84 6.18 8.09
N ILE A 30 -19.60 6.26 7.58
CA ILE A 30 -18.99 5.09 6.93
C ILE A 30 -18.41 4.18 8.01
N ILE A 31 -19.22 3.22 8.40
CA ILE A 31 -18.77 2.03 9.10
C ILE A 31 -18.04 1.19 8.04
N TYR A 32 -16.70 1.23 8.04
CA TYR A 32 -15.94 0.19 7.36
C TYR A 32 -16.20 -1.10 8.13
N ASP A 33 -16.76 -2.08 7.46
CA ASP A 33 -17.17 -3.37 8.00
C ASP A 33 -15.95 -4.28 8.19
N ALA A 34 -15.10 -3.86 9.11
CA ALA A 34 -14.07 -4.65 9.76
C ALA A 34 -13.87 -4.00 11.12
N GLU A 35 -14.71 -4.38 12.09
CA GLU A 35 -14.61 -4.00 13.50
C GLU A 35 -14.41 -2.50 13.75
N ARG A 36 -15.53 -1.74 13.83
CA ARG A 36 -15.69 -0.38 14.35
C ARG A 36 -14.43 0.49 14.32
N CYS A 37 -14.15 1.13 13.19
CA CYS A 37 -13.22 2.24 13.15
C CYS A 37 -13.91 3.49 13.68
N GLU A 38 -13.59 3.90 14.88
CA GLU A 38 -13.92 5.23 15.38
C GLU A 38 -12.94 6.21 14.69
N LEU A 39 -13.49 7.16 13.93
CA LEU A 39 -12.71 8.26 13.35
C LEU A 39 -12.57 9.35 14.43
N GLU A 40 -11.36 9.59 14.85
CA GLU A 40 -11.03 10.67 15.76
C GLU A 40 -10.39 11.83 14.98
N LEU A 41 -10.95 13.03 15.12
CA LEU A 41 -10.38 14.22 14.50
C LEU A 41 -9.27 14.78 15.38
N ILE A 42 -8.05 14.80 14.85
CA ILE A 42 -6.86 15.27 15.53
C ILE A 42 -6.41 16.59 14.88
N ASP A 43 -6.32 17.65 15.65
CA ASP A 43 -5.96 19.00 15.21
C ASP A 43 -4.50 19.38 15.55
N SER A 44 -3.81 18.58 16.33
CA SER A 44 -2.46 18.88 16.78
C SER A 44 -1.59 17.63 16.99
N VAL A 45 -0.29 17.76 16.79
CA VAL A 45 0.68 16.70 17.09
C VAL A 45 0.64 16.29 18.56
N SER A 46 0.43 17.24 19.47
CA SER A 46 0.33 16.95 20.90
C SER A 46 -0.96 16.17 21.25
N GLY A 47 -2.07 16.45 20.57
CA GLY A 47 -3.29 15.66 20.60
C GLY A 47 -3.02 14.23 20.16
N TYR A 48 -2.48 14.08 18.95
CA TYR A 48 -2.12 12.78 18.38
C TYR A 48 -1.24 11.92 19.31
N VAL A 49 -0.23 12.51 19.95
CA VAL A 49 0.65 11.79 20.88
C VAL A 49 -0.05 11.41 22.18
N LYS A 50 -0.97 12.26 22.69
CA LYS A 50 -1.73 11.98 23.91
C LYS A 50 -2.78 10.90 23.70
N ASP A 51 -3.47 10.94 22.58
CA ASP A 51 -4.56 10.02 22.22
C ASP A 51 -4.06 8.64 21.78
N ASN A 52 -2.74 8.47 21.66
CA ASN A 52 -2.11 7.17 21.43
C ASN A 52 -2.35 6.16 22.57
N SER A 53 -3.55 6.17 23.16
CA SER A 53 -4.01 5.17 24.15
C SER A 53 -4.00 3.74 23.57
N PHE A 54 -4.17 3.60 22.25
CA PHE A 54 -4.03 2.33 21.56
C PHE A 54 -2.61 1.75 21.60
N MET A 55 -1.57 2.59 21.72
CA MET A 55 -0.19 2.13 21.94
C MET A 55 0.01 1.42 23.28
N LYS A 56 -0.87 1.66 24.26
CA LYS A 56 -0.81 1.02 25.58
C LYS A 56 -1.38 -0.40 25.58
N GLN A 57 -2.05 -0.83 24.51
CA GLN A 57 -2.62 -2.17 24.37
C GLN A 57 -1.65 -3.21 23.79
N GLN A 58 -0.35 -2.95 23.81
CA GLN A 58 0.67 -3.88 23.28
C GLN A 58 0.79 -5.24 24.02
N ASP A 59 0.01 -5.44 25.09
CA ASP A 59 0.16 -6.61 25.97
C ASP A 59 -0.69 -7.83 25.56
N THR A 60 -1.23 -7.86 24.34
CA THR A 60 -2.21 -8.89 23.94
C THR A 60 -1.72 -9.86 22.84
N GLY A 61 -0.41 -9.95 22.56
CA GLY A 61 0.11 -10.75 21.45
C GLY A 61 -0.26 -10.17 20.07
N ARG A 62 -0.62 -8.89 20.02
CA ARG A 62 -0.92 -8.14 18.80
C ARG A 62 0.16 -7.10 18.54
N ILE A 63 0.36 -6.78 17.27
CA ILE A 63 1.24 -5.71 16.82
C ILE A 63 0.44 -4.69 16.01
N LEU A 64 0.81 -3.42 16.14
CA LEU A 64 0.20 -2.32 15.42
C LEU A 64 1.16 -1.82 14.34
N TYR A 65 0.62 -1.60 13.15
CA TYR A 65 1.26 -0.90 12.06
C TYR A 65 0.45 0.33 11.69
N PHE A 66 1.12 1.30 11.11
CA PHE A 66 0.53 2.59 10.78
C PHE A 66 0.82 2.92 9.32
N ARG A 67 -0.12 3.62 8.68
CA ARG A 67 0.07 4.19 7.36
C ARG A 67 -0.60 5.56 7.29
N GLY A 68 0.14 6.56 6.79
CA GLY A 68 -0.39 7.90 6.55
C GLY A 68 -0.84 8.07 5.11
N HIS A 69 -2.02 8.64 4.91
CA HIS A 69 -2.50 9.14 3.64
C HIS A 69 -2.71 10.64 3.71
N SER A 70 -2.18 11.40 2.75
CA SER A 70 -2.35 12.85 2.70
C SER A 70 -3.74 13.29 2.19
N ARG A 71 -4.62 12.35 1.89
CA ARG A 71 -6.04 12.57 1.54
C ARG A 71 -6.89 11.41 2.02
N LEU A 72 -8.03 11.74 2.62
CA LEU A 72 -9.04 10.75 3.01
C LEU A 72 -9.60 9.92 1.83
N SER A 73 -9.54 10.48 0.61
CA SER A 73 -10.04 9.79 -0.59
C SER A 73 -9.10 8.67 -1.10
N TYR A 74 -7.88 8.58 -0.57
CA TYR A 74 -6.97 7.53 -0.99
C TYR A 74 -7.43 6.16 -0.48
N ALA A 75 -7.52 5.20 -1.39
CA ALA A 75 -7.83 3.83 -1.02
C ALA A 75 -6.60 3.15 -0.39
N LEU A 76 -6.84 2.30 0.61
CA LEU A 76 -5.82 1.45 1.22
C LEU A 76 -5.46 0.30 0.26
N LEU A 77 -4.78 0.63 -0.82
CA LEU A 77 -4.41 -0.31 -1.88
C LEU A 77 -2.95 -0.14 -2.29
N PRO A 78 -2.25 -1.25 -2.57
CA PRO A 78 -0.94 -1.20 -3.23
C PRO A 78 -1.01 -0.44 -4.56
N SER A 79 0.09 0.17 -4.97
CA SER A 79 0.13 1.03 -6.17
C SER A 79 -0.34 0.30 -7.44
N ILE A 80 0.01 -0.96 -7.61
CA ILE A 80 -0.42 -1.77 -8.76
C ILE A 80 -1.95 -1.87 -8.92
N LYS A 81 -2.68 -1.79 -7.81
CA LYS A 81 -4.15 -1.91 -7.77
C LYS A 81 -4.88 -0.60 -8.08
N ARG A 82 -4.15 0.52 -8.19
CA ARG A 82 -4.75 1.85 -8.43
C ARG A 82 -5.10 2.10 -9.88
N SER A 83 -4.55 1.32 -10.82
CA SER A 83 -4.84 1.41 -12.26
C SER A 83 -5.09 0.04 -12.86
N PRO A 84 -6.20 -0.17 -13.59
CA PRO A 84 -6.45 -1.40 -14.33
C PRO A 84 -5.33 -1.74 -15.32
N GLY A 85 -4.81 -0.74 -16.04
CA GLY A 85 -3.72 -0.93 -17.00
C GLY A 85 -2.43 -1.43 -16.33
N TRP A 86 -2.12 -0.98 -15.12
CA TRP A 86 -1.00 -1.53 -14.35
C TRP A 86 -1.22 -2.98 -13.95
N GLN A 87 -2.43 -3.32 -13.48
CA GLN A 87 -2.75 -4.70 -13.08
C GLN A 87 -2.63 -5.69 -14.23
N GLU A 88 -3.12 -5.31 -15.41
CA GLU A 88 -3.06 -6.15 -16.61
C GLU A 88 -1.63 -6.35 -17.11
N ASN A 89 -0.82 -5.30 -17.06
CA ASN A 89 0.54 -5.29 -17.58
C ASN A 89 1.62 -5.52 -16.53
N GLU A 90 1.27 -5.91 -15.31
CA GLU A 90 2.19 -6.10 -14.20
C GLU A 90 3.38 -7.00 -14.57
N ASN A 91 3.11 -8.13 -15.24
CA ASN A 91 4.16 -9.04 -15.68
C ASN A 91 5.13 -8.37 -16.67
N ARG A 92 4.60 -7.61 -17.63
CA ARG A 92 5.43 -6.90 -18.61
C ARG A 92 6.29 -5.83 -17.96
N MET A 93 5.71 -5.03 -17.06
CA MET A 93 6.44 -4.00 -16.34
C MET A 93 7.54 -4.61 -15.48
N TYR A 94 7.25 -5.72 -14.79
CA TYR A 94 8.21 -6.46 -13.99
C TYR A 94 9.41 -6.91 -14.84
N GLN A 95 9.17 -7.54 -15.98
CA GLN A 95 10.25 -8.06 -16.83
C GLN A 95 11.00 -6.95 -17.56
N GLU A 96 10.30 -5.93 -18.09
CA GLU A 96 10.96 -4.81 -18.77
C GLU A 96 11.92 -4.06 -17.86
N LEU A 97 11.58 -3.86 -16.58
CA LEU A 97 12.47 -3.16 -15.66
C LEU A 97 13.73 -3.97 -15.38
N ILE A 98 13.62 -5.27 -15.14
CA ILE A 98 14.78 -6.15 -14.94
C ILE A 98 15.71 -6.12 -16.16
N ILE A 99 15.14 -6.20 -17.37
CA ILE A 99 15.96 -6.17 -18.60
C ILE A 99 16.68 -4.84 -18.76
N ARG A 100 16.01 -3.71 -18.46
CA ARG A 100 16.57 -2.38 -18.66
C ARG A 100 17.60 -1.99 -17.60
N CYS A 101 17.44 -2.48 -16.37
CA CYS A 101 18.25 -2.12 -15.21
C CYS A 101 18.91 -3.35 -14.57
N ALA A 102 19.38 -4.30 -15.40
CA ALA A 102 19.89 -5.59 -14.92
C ALA A 102 20.98 -5.50 -13.86
N SER A 103 21.84 -4.46 -13.93
CA SER A 103 22.89 -4.22 -12.95
C SER A 103 22.35 -3.96 -11.55
N ASP A 104 21.21 -3.27 -11.45
CA ASP A 104 20.65 -2.81 -10.19
C ASP A 104 19.98 -3.98 -9.44
N PHE A 105 19.51 -4.97 -10.20
CA PHE A 105 18.90 -6.18 -9.68
C PHE A 105 19.90 -7.34 -9.44
N ALA A 106 21.20 -7.13 -9.68
CA ALA A 106 22.20 -8.19 -9.57
C ALA A 106 22.35 -8.79 -8.16
N GLN A 107 21.94 -8.06 -7.12
CA GLN A 107 21.98 -8.52 -5.73
C GLN A 107 20.67 -9.15 -5.23
N CYS A 108 19.61 -9.05 -6.00
CA CYS A 108 18.30 -9.63 -5.65
C CYS A 108 18.36 -11.15 -5.68
N GLN A 109 17.94 -11.81 -4.60
CA GLN A 109 17.97 -13.27 -4.44
C GLN A 109 16.56 -13.88 -4.43
N SER A 110 15.52 -13.06 -4.22
CA SER A 110 14.12 -13.50 -4.14
C SER A 110 13.22 -12.56 -4.93
N HIS A 111 12.04 -13.04 -5.32
CA HIS A 111 11.02 -12.17 -5.94
C HIS A 111 10.62 -10.99 -5.04
N LEU A 112 10.66 -11.17 -3.73
CA LEU A 112 10.41 -10.08 -2.80
C LEU A 112 11.48 -8.99 -2.90
N ASP A 113 12.76 -9.36 -3.00
CA ASP A 113 13.85 -8.39 -3.18
C ASP A 113 13.65 -7.60 -4.49
N TYR A 114 13.27 -8.29 -5.58
CA TYR A 114 12.94 -7.62 -6.84
C TYR A 114 11.80 -6.61 -6.67
N LEU A 115 10.72 -6.98 -5.96
CA LEU A 115 9.59 -6.06 -5.76
C LEU A 115 9.96 -4.84 -4.91
N VAL A 116 10.78 -5.02 -3.87
CA VAL A 116 11.27 -3.93 -3.03
C VAL A 116 12.09 -2.96 -3.86
N GLU A 117 13.05 -3.48 -4.65
CA GLU A 117 13.89 -2.66 -5.51
C GLU A 117 13.08 -1.96 -6.61
N MET A 118 12.14 -2.66 -7.24
CA MET A 118 11.23 -2.09 -8.21
C MET A 118 10.42 -0.93 -7.65
N GLN A 119 9.90 -1.07 -6.42
CA GLN A 119 9.17 0.00 -5.74
C GLN A 119 10.07 1.19 -5.46
N HIS A 120 11.34 0.96 -5.11
CA HIS A 120 12.33 2.02 -4.94
C HIS A 120 12.55 2.82 -6.23
N TYR A 121 12.50 2.16 -7.39
CA TYR A 121 12.53 2.80 -8.71
C TYR A 121 11.18 3.40 -9.16
N GLY A 122 10.16 3.35 -8.30
CA GLY A 122 8.83 3.93 -8.59
C GLY A 122 7.93 3.05 -9.46
N LEU A 123 8.29 1.78 -9.71
CA LEU A 123 7.38 0.85 -10.38
C LEU A 123 6.18 0.56 -9.47
N PRO A 124 4.95 0.59 -9.99
CA PRO A 124 3.81 0.11 -9.24
C PRO A 124 3.95 -1.37 -8.86
N THR A 125 3.88 -1.67 -7.56
CA THR A 125 4.03 -3.03 -7.04
C THR A 125 2.85 -3.45 -6.17
N ARG A 126 2.83 -4.72 -5.77
CA ARG A 126 1.89 -5.31 -4.81
C ARG A 126 2.22 -4.98 -3.35
N LEU A 127 3.34 -4.33 -3.11
CA LEU A 127 3.74 -3.97 -1.76
C LEU A 127 2.97 -2.74 -1.29
N LEU A 128 2.65 -2.73 -0.01
CA LEU A 128 2.04 -1.61 0.68
C LEU A 128 2.93 -1.24 1.86
N ASP A 129 3.50 -0.03 1.84
CA ASP A 129 4.36 0.44 2.91
C ASP A 129 3.54 0.70 4.17
N ILE A 130 3.99 0.13 5.26
CA ILE A 130 3.47 0.34 6.60
C ILE A 130 4.64 0.58 7.55
N THR A 131 4.40 1.20 8.68
CA THR A 131 5.41 1.51 9.69
C THR A 131 4.93 1.16 11.09
N GLU A 132 5.85 0.77 11.97
CA GLU A 132 5.57 0.61 13.40
C GLU A 132 5.58 1.95 14.15
N ASN A 133 6.07 3.01 13.50
CA ASN A 133 6.18 4.32 14.12
C ASN A 133 4.99 5.21 13.72
N PRO A 134 4.08 5.53 14.65
CA PRO A 134 2.91 6.36 14.38
C PRO A 134 3.26 7.79 13.94
N LEU A 135 4.38 8.35 14.39
CA LEU A 135 4.81 9.69 13.97
C LEU A 135 5.29 9.72 12.52
N VAL A 136 5.86 8.62 12.02
CA VAL A 136 6.21 8.49 10.60
C VAL A 136 4.93 8.45 9.76
N ALA A 137 3.91 7.73 10.19
CA ALA A 137 2.62 7.73 9.50
C ALA A 137 1.96 9.12 9.53
N LEU A 138 2.00 9.82 10.66
CA LEU A 138 1.50 11.19 10.77
C LEU A 138 2.26 12.13 9.81
N TYR A 139 3.59 12.01 9.72
CA TYR A 139 4.37 12.78 8.76
C TYR A 139 3.86 12.57 7.33
N PHE A 140 3.64 11.32 6.91
CA PHE A 140 3.12 11.02 5.56
C PHE A 140 1.68 11.51 5.35
N ALA A 141 0.87 11.56 6.41
CA ALA A 141 -0.46 12.14 6.33
C ALA A 141 -0.44 13.67 6.12
N CYS A 142 0.63 14.34 6.57
CA CYS A 142 0.75 15.80 6.53
C CYS A 142 1.72 16.33 5.46
N CYS A 143 2.61 15.50 4.90
CA CYS A 143 3.72 15.98 4.07
C CYS A 143 3.31 16.42 2.65
N SER A 144 2.11 16.09 2.20
CA SER A 144 1.58 16.41 0.88
C SER A 144 0.14 16.92 0.99
N ASN A 145 -0.31 17.64 -0.03
CA ASN A 145 -1.71 18.13 -0.10
C ASN A 145 -2.15 18.91 1.15
N PRO A 146 -1.54 20.05 1.47
CA PRO A 146 -1.77 20.78 2.71
C PRO A 146 -3.22 21.30 2.87
N GLU A 147 -3.97 21.42 1.76
CA GLU A 147 -5.37 21.86 1.75
C GLU A 147 -6.37 20.71 1.98
N ASP A 148 -5.88 19.46 2.00
CA ASP A 148 -6.72 18.29 2.18
C ASP A 148 -6.59 17.73 3.59
N VAL A 149 -7.65 17.04 4.05
CA VAL A 149 -7.59 16.29 5.30
C VAL A 149 -6.88 14.97 5.08
N GLY A 150 -5.75 14.77 5.75
CA GLY A 150 -5.03 13.50 5.77
C GLY A 150 -5.64 12.53 6.78
N GLU A 151 -5.21 11.27 6.72
CA GLU A 151 -5.59 10.25 7.69
C GLU A 151 -4.40 9.39 8.10
N VAL A 152 -4.42 8.90 9.33
CA VAL A 152 -3.53 7.84 9.79
C VAL A 152 -4.36 6.58 10.01
N ILE A 153 -4.03 5.55 9.24
CA ILE A 153 -4.68 4.24 9.31
C ILE A 153 -3.90 3.37 10.28
N VAL A 154 -4.60 2.78 11.25
CA VAL A 154 -4.03 1.83 12.21
C VAL A 154 -4.41 0.42 11.78
N LEU A 155 -3.41 -0.42 11.53
CA LEU A 155 -3.55 -1.82 11.17
C LEU A 155 -3.13 -2.68 12.36
N GLN A 156 -4.02 -3.53 12.84
CA GLN A 156 -3.74 -4.44 13.93
C GLN A 156 -3.67 -5.89 13.42
N THR A 157 -2.63 -6.61 13.79
CA THR A 157 -2.49 -8.03 13.48
C THR A 157 -1.99 -8.82 14.68
N GLN A 158 -2.28 -10.12 14.70
CA GLN A 158 -1.69 -11.03 15.68
C GLN A 158 -0.25 -11.37 15.28
N ILE A 159 0.68 -11.39 16.23
CA ILE A 159 2.07 -11.78 15.97
C ILE A 159 2.15 -13.18 15.34
N ALA A 160 1.30 -14.10 15.78
CA ALA A 160 1.23 -15.46 15.23
C ALA A 160 0.79 -15.53 13.74
N ALA A 161 0.09 -14.50 13.25
CA ALA A 161 -0.35 -14.42 11.85
C ALA A 161 0.72 -13.82 10.93
N MET A 162 1.75 -13.19 11.49
CA MET A 162 2.82 -12.58 10.72
C MET A 162 3.66 -13.62 10.00
N LYS A 163 4.07 -13.28 8.78
CA LYS A 163 4.96 -14.11 7.97
C LYS A 163 6.30 -13.39 7.77
N TYR A 164 7.38 -14.12 7.95
CA TYR A 164 8.70 -13.61 7.63
C TYR A 164 8.89 -13.48 6.11
N ALA A 165 9.76 -12.56 5.69
CA ALA A 165 10.09 -12.32 4.29
C ALA A 165 10.56 -13.59 3.53
N LYS A 166 11.20 -14.53 4.24
CA LYS A 166 11.68 -15.82 3.69
C LYS A 166 10.68 -16.98 3.84
N SER A 167 9.43 -16.71 4.25
CA SER A 167 8.40 -17.76 4.34
C SER A 167 7.88 -18.13 2.95
N ASP A 168 7.41 -19.38 2.80
CA ASP A 168 6.81 -19.87 1.56
C ASP A 168 5.64 -18.98 1.10
N THR A 169 4.81 -18.53 2.04
CA THR A 169 3.70 -17.62 1.75
C THR A 169 4.19 -16.31 1.12
N ALA A 170 5.23 -15.68 1.69
CA ALA A 170 5.79 -14.46 1.15
C ALA A 170 6.43 -14.69 -0.23
N ALA A 171 7.13 -15.82 -0.40
CA ALA A 171 7.75 -16.20 -1.68
C ALA A 171 6.71 -16.40 -2.79
N ILE A 172 5.60 -17.10 -2.49
CA ILE A 172 4.51 -17.34 -3.46
C ILE A 172 3.84 -16.02 -3.84
N LEU A 173 3.49 -15.18 -2.88
CA LEU A 173 2.85 -13.90 -3.14
C LEU A 173 3.75 -12.94 -3.93
N ALA A 174 5.05 -12.93 -3.63
CA ALA A 174 6.03 -12.11 -4.33
C ALA A 174 6.28 -12.59 -5.78
N ALA A 175 6.06 -13.87 -6.08
CA ALA A 175 6.22 -14.43 -7.41
C ALA A 175 5.02 -14.15 -8.35
N LEU A 176 3.87 -13.72 -7.83
CA LEU A 176 2.67 -13.47 -8.65
C LEU A 176 2.88 -12.53 -9.85
N PRO A 177 3.69 -11.47 -9.77
CA PRO A 177 3.97 -10.60 -10.92
C PRO A 177 4.68 -11.29 -12.09
N VAL A 178 5.35 -12.42 -11.85
CA VAL A 178 6.03 -13.20 -12.91
C VAL A 178 5.03 -13.82 -13.89
N PHE A 179 3.80 -14.06 -13.44
CA PHE A 179 2.74 -14.68 -14.21
C PHE A 179 1.88 -13.64 -14.94
N ASP A 180 1.36 -14.02 -16.11
CA ASP A 180 0.42 -13.17 -16.84
C ASP A 180 -0.92 -12.99 -16.10
N ALA A 181 -1.71 -12.00 -16.54
CA ALA A 181 -2.98 -11.66 -15.87
C ALA A 181 -3.98 -12.83 -15.93
N SER A 182 -4.01 -13.57 -17.04
CA SER A 182 -4.95 -14.68 -17.23
C SER A 182 -4.67 -15.85 -16.29
N PHE A 183 -3.40 -16.16 -16.07
CA PHE A 183 -2.98 -17.18 -15.11
C PHE A 183 -3.32 -16.77 -13.67
N ARG A 184 -3.04 -15.52 -13.31
CA ARG A 184 -3.36 -15.00 -11.97
C ARG A 184 -4.86 -15.05 -11.66
N THR A 185 -5.72 -14.70 -12.65
CA THR A 185 -7.16 -14.79 -12.49
C THR A 185 -7.61 -16.22 -12.20
N LYS A 186 -7.14 -17.18 -13.00
CA LYS A 186 -7.44 -18.61 -12.77
C LYS A 186 -6.98 -19.10 -11.39
N LEU A 187 -5.81 -18.64 -10.93
CA LEU A 187 -5.31 -19.00 -9.61
C LEU A 187 -6.24 -18.48 -8.51
N TYR A 188 -6.70 -17.23 -8.60
CA TYR A 188 -7.64 -16.66 -7.62
C TYR A 188 -9.02 -17.33 -7.64
N GLU A 189 -9.50 -17.77 -8.81
CA GLU A 189 -10.77 -18.50 -8.95
C GLU A 189 -10.71 -19.93 -8.38
N SER A 190 -9.50 -20.49 -8.23
CA SER A 190 -9.29 -21.85 -7.73
C SER A 190 -9.09 -21.92 -6.20
N CYS A 191 -8.96 -20.78 -5.51
CA CYS A 191 -8.81 -20.68 -4.06
C CYS A 191 -10.11 -20.36 -3.36
#